data_34f76fa400723eb1c3c5cef774098ab7
#
_entry.id   34f76fa400723eb1c3c5cef774098ab7
#
_cell.length_a   1.000
_cell.length_b   1.000
_cell.length_c   1.000
_cell.angle_alpha   90.00
_cell.angle_beta   90.00
_cell.angle_gamma   90.00
#
_symmetry.space_group_name_H-M   'P 1'
#
loop_
_entity.id
_entity.type
_entity.pdbx_description
1 polymer ?
#
loop_
_entity_poly.entity_id
_entity_poly.type
_entity_poly.pdbx_seq_one_letter_code
_entity_poly.pdbx_strand_id
1 'polypeptide(L)'
;VWSGGNSKVTSAVKKSPLVNMGALIAYKQGGYRRESGRKAPHNLYADAEKIYTLTPKGASRPPQQFAYRGESDAMPTSATPSDGLRLSMDGVQVSWMWDTASSSYMRWSGKDKHLDADKTQVAAKNIVVMYMVYKASEADVRSPEAQSVGEGDAWIYSNGSLVKGKWARALATDVFTLTDSAGAPVKLTPGNTWIELPRLNK
;
A
#
# COMPACT_ATOMS: atom_id res chain seq x y z
N VAL A 1 -8.18 -3.98 -9.92
CA VAL A 1 -7.45 -5.01 -10.68
C VAL A 1 -7.22 -6.22 -9.79
N TRP A 2 -7.61 -7.42 -10.22
CA TRP A 2 -7.45 -8.67 -9.45
C TRP A 2 -7.53 -9.89 -10.39
N SER A 3 -6.95 -10.99 -10.00
CA SER A 3 -6.81 -12.16 -10.88
C SER A 3 -7.15 -13.49 -10.22
N GLY A 4 -7.82 -13.52 -9.14
CA GLY A 4 -8.17 -14.74 -8.42
C GLY A 4 -8.33 -14.45 -6.93
N GLY A 5 -8.37 -15.49 -6.14
CA GLY A 5 -8.57 -15.40 -4.71
C GLY A 5 -9.76 -16.24 -4.24
N ASN A 6 -10.10 -16.09 -2.98
CA ASN A 6 -11.24 -16.76 -2.39
C ASN A 6 -12.53 -16.40 -3.11
N SER A 7 -13.31 -17.40 -3.55
CA SER A 7 -14.52 -17.18 -4.37
C SER A 7 -15.60 -16.36 -3.65
N LYS A 8 -15.74 -16.48 -2.33
CA LYS A 8 -16.68 -15.70 -1.54
C LYS A 8 -16.25 -14.22 -1.47
N VAL A 9 -14.97 -13.97 -1.20
CA VAL A 9 -14.41 -12.61 -1.18
C VAL A 9 -14.50 -11.97 -2.57
N THR A 10 -14.11 -12.69 -3.62
CA THR A 10 -14.22 -12.16 -5.00
C THR A 10 -15.66 -11.88 -5.41
N SER A 11 -16.63 -12.67 -4.91
CA SER A 11 -18.06 -12.39 -5.14
C SER A 11 -18.50 -11.10 -4.46
N ALA A 12 -18.03 -10.84 -3.23
CA ALA A 12 -18.32 -9.58 -2.52
C ALA A 12 -17.70 -8.37 -3.26
N VAL A 13 -16.44 -8.49 -3.72
CA VAL A 13 -15.78 -7.44 -4.53
C VAL A 13 -16.54 -7.13 -5.80
N LYS A 14 -17.05 -8.15 -6.50
CA LYS A 14 -17.86 -7.95 -7.74
C LYS A 14 -19.18 -7.21 -7.49
N LYS A 15 -19.73 -7.30 -6.28
CA LYS A 15 -20.98 -6.63 -5.89
C LYS A 15 -20.73 -5.22 -5.32
N SER A 16 -19.48 -4.85 -5.07
CA SER A 16 -19.12 -3.53 -4.57
C SER A 16 -19.24 -2.46 -5.66
N PRO A 17 -19.28 -1.17 -5.31
CA PRO A 17 -19.32 -0.08 -6.29
C PRO A 17 -18.00 0.14 -7.04
N LEU A 18 -16.99 -0.67 -6.79
CA LEU A 18 -15.70 -0.57 -7.46
C LEU A 18 -15.79 -0.98 -8.93
N VAL A 19 -15.09 -0.26 -9.80
CA VAL A 19 -14.96 -0.62 -11.21
C VAL A 19 -14.18 -1.94 -11.31
N ASN A 20 -14.83 -2.98 -11.81
CA ASN A 20 -14.24 -4.31 -11.92
C ASN A 20 -13.40 -4.44 -13.19
N MET A 21 -12.09 -4.32 -13.05
CA MET A 21 -11.08 -4.55 -14.10
C MET A 21 -10.30 -5.84 -13.83
N GLY A 22 -10.98 -6.87 -13.32
CA GLY A 22 -10.38 -8.18 -13.03
C GLY A 22 -10.00 -8.95 -14.28
N ALA A 23 -9.14 -9.98 -14.13
CA ALA A 23 -8.60 -10.76 -15.24
C ALA A 23 -9.70 -11.41 -16.10
N LEU A 24 -10.82 -11.83 -15.53
CA LEU A 24 -11.93 -12.43 -16.29
C LEU A 24 -12.58 -11.46 -17.30
N ILE A 25 -12.51 -10.16 -17.04
CA ILE A 25 -13.07 -9.12 -17.90
C ILE A 25 -12.00 -8.58 -18.84
N ALA A 26 -10.89 -8.09 -18.29
CA ALA A 26 -9.88 -7.39 -19.04
C ALA A 26 -8.91 -8.30 -19.83
N TYR A 27 -8.87 -9.62 -19.55
CA TYR A 27 -8.01 -10.56 -20.27
C TYR A 27 -8.35 -10.61 -21.77
N LYS A 28 -9.62 -10.73 -22.11
CA LYS A 28 -10.08 -10.76 -23.51
C LYS A 28 -9.82 -9.46 -24.27
N GLN A 29 -9.59 -8.37 -23.55
CA GLN A 29 -9.30 -7.04 -24.07
C GLN A 29 -7.81 -6.70 -24.05
N GLY A 30 -6.94 -7.70 -23.77
CA GLY A 30 -5.50 -7.55 -23.76
C GLY A 30 -4.91 -6.88 -22.50
N GLY A 31 -5.72 -6.66 -21.46
CA GLY A 31 -5.24 -6.07 -20.20
C GLY A 31 -4.47 -7.03 -19.29
N TYR A 32 -4.42 -8.31 -19.65
CA TYR A 32 -3.65 -9.34 -18.95
C TYR A 32 -2.98 -10.29 -19.94
N ARG A 33 -1.84 -10.83 -19.54
CA ARG A 33 -1.12 -11.86 -20.30
C ARG A 33 -0.53 -12.92 -19.38
N ARG A 34 -0.28 -14.10 -19.91
CA ARG A 34 0.47 -15.15 -19.21
C ARG A 34 1.86 -15.29 -19.79
N GLU A 35 2.84 -15.38 -18.91
CA GLU A 35 4.23 -15.63 -19.26
C GLU A 35 4.50 -17.14 -19.30
N SER A 36 5.14 -17.61 -20.36
CA SER A 36 5.45 -19.03 -20.55
C SER A 36 6.56 -19.56 -19.64
N GLY A 37 7.46 -18.69 -19.18
CA GLY A 37 8.61 -19.04 -18.32
C GLY A 37 8.26 -19.35 -16.87
N ARG A 38 7.01 -19.23 -16.45
CA ARG A 38 6.55 -19.47 -15.08
C ARG A 38 5.31 -20.36 -15.07
N LYS A 39 5.15 -21.13 -13.97
CA LYS A 39 3.97 -21.97 -13.79
C LYS A 39 2.77 -21.18 -13.27
N ALA A 40 1.57 -21.53 -13.71
CA ALA A 40 0.33 -21.00 -13.12
C ALA A 40 0.23 -21.38 -11.62
N PRO A 41 -0.38 -20.55 -10.79
CA PRO A 41 -1.07 -19.28 -11.10
C PRO A 41 -0.14 -18.04 -11.18
N HIS A 42 1.16 -18.19 -10.86
CA HIS A 42 2.12 -17.09 -10.66
C HIS A 42 2.72 -16.54 -11.97
N ASN A 43 2.11 -16.83 -13.09
CA ASN A 43 2.54 -16.39 -14.43
C ASN A 43 1.54 -15.44 -15.10
N LEU A 44 0.59 -14.90 -14.36
CA LEU A 44 -0.37 -13.93 -14.85
C LEU A 44 0.08 -12.52 -14.52
N TYR A 45 0.26 -11.70 -15.53
CA TYR A 45 0.66 -10.30 -15.42
C TYR A 45 -0.44 -9.38 -15.95
N ALA A 46 -0.55 -8.20 -15.35
CA ALA A 46 -1.42 -7.14 -15.81
C ALA A 46 -0.60 -6.13 -16.61
N ASP A 47 -1.18 -5.66 -17.71
CA ASP A 47 -0.70 -4.50 -18.44
C ASP A 47 -1.43 -3.27 -17.90
N ALA A 48 -0.73 -2.48 -17.07
CA ALA A 48 -1.34 -1.34 -16.37
C ALA A 48 -1.80 -0.25 -17.34
N GLU A 49 -1.02 0.03 -18.38
CA GLU A 49 -1.34 1.02 -19.40
C GLU A 49 -2.59 0.61 -20.18
N LYS A 50 -2.61 -0.65 -20.63
CA LYS A 50 -3.77 -1.20 -21.33
C LYS A 50 -5.02 -1.22 -20.46
N ILE A 51 -4.92 -1.64 -19.20
CA ILE A 51 -6.05 -1.63 -18.26
C ILE A 51 -6.55 -0.21 -18.05
N TYR A 52 -5.64 0.78 -17.99
CA TYR A 52 -6.02 2.18 -17.87
C TYR A 52 -6.88 2.65 -19.06
N THR A 53 -6.53 2.27 -20.29
CA THR A 53 -7.33 2.60 -21.49
C THR A 53 -8.71 1.95 -21.51
N LEU A 54 -8.90 0.86 -20.75
CA LEU A 54 -10.19 0.16 -20.61
C LEU A 54 -11.09 0.76 -19.52
N THR A 55 -10.66 1.85 -18.89
CA THR A 55 -11.45 2.53 -17.85
C THR A 55 -12.79 3.01 -18.43
N PRO A 56 -13.94 2.71 -17.79
CA PRO A 56 -15.24 3.15 -18.30
C PRO A 56 -15.34 4.66 -18.43
N LYS A 57 -16.07 5.11 -19.44
CA LYS A 57 -16.39 6.54 -19.59
C LYS A 57 -17.12 7.03 -18.33
N GLY A 58 -16.71 8.19 -17.81
CA GLY A 58 -17.28 8.78 -16.61
C GLY A 58 -16.68 8.30 -15.29
N ALA A 59 -15.74 7.33 -15.30
CA ALA A 59 -14.96 7.03 -14.11
C ALA A 59 -14.04 8.22 -13.78
N SER A 60 -14.13 8.72 -12.55
CA SER A 60 -13.26 9.77 -12.06
C SER A 60 -11.94 9.21 -11.53
N ARG A 61 -10.91 10.05 -11.44
CA ARG A 61 -9.70 9.69 -10.69
C ARG A 61 -10.06 9.47 -9.23
N PRO A 62 -9.48 8.44 -8.57
CA PRO A 62 -9.62 8.30 -7.13
C PRO A 62 -9.03 9.54 -6.44
N PRO A 63 -9.56 9.94 -5.27
CA PRO A 63 -9.00 11.05 -4.50
C PRO A 63 -7.57 10.72 -4.06
N GLN A 64 -6.74 11.74 -3.95
CA GLN A 64 -5.39 11.62 -3.41
C GLN A 64 -5.47 11.12 -1.96
N GLN A 65 -4.81 10.01 -1.65
CA GLN A 65 -4.95 9.36 -0.34
C GLN A 65 -4.21 10.07 0.78
N PHE A 66 -3.14 10.81 0.48
CA PHE A 66 -2.33 11.53 1.47
C PHE A 66 -2.03 12.94 1.01
N ALA A 67 -1.86 13.86 1.96
CA ALA A 67 -1.33 15.18 1.69
C ALA A 67 0.19 15.12 1.51
N TYR A 68 0.73 15.91 0.59
CA TYR A 68 2.16 16.03 0.34
C TYR A 68 2.64 17.44 0.67
N ARG A 69 3.90 17.53 1.10
CA ARG A 69 4.56 18.81 1.39
C ARG A 69 4.88 19.54 0.09
N GLY A 70 4.74 20.85 0.12
CA GLY A 70 5.34 21.72 -0.88
C GLY A 70 6.85 21.88 -0.65
N GLU A 71 7.53 22.52 -1.57
CA GLU A 71 8.99 22.75 -1.51
C GLU A 71 9.42 23.53 -0.25
N SER A 72 8.59 24.45 0.21
CA SER A 72 8.85 25.28 1.40
C SER A 72 8.37 24.66 2.72
N ASP A 73 7.64 23.53 2.68
CA ASP A 73 7.08 22.93 3.88
C ASP A 73 8.20 22.18 4.66
N ALA A 74 8.46 22.59 5.88
CA ALA A 74 9.37 21.87 6.78
C ALA A 74 8.82 20.51 7.22
N MET A 75 9.70 19.62 7.70
CA MET A 75 9.28 18.44 8.45
C MET A 75 8.55 18.87 9.73
N PRO A 76 7.57 18.07 10.22
CA PRO A 76 6.97 18.31 11.53
C PRO A 76 8.04 18.41 12.63
N THR A 77 7.84 19.28 13.60
CA THR A 77 8.77 19.42 14.77
C THR A 77 8.83 18.16 15.61
N SER A 78 7.81 17.30 15.52
CA SER A 78 7.75 15.97 16.14
C SER A 78 8.56 14.90 15.41
N ALA A 79 9.15 15.21 14.24
CA ALA A 79 9.97 14.30 13.48
C ALA A 79 11.33 14.06 14.16
N THR A 80 11.74 12.80 14.24
CA THR A 80 13.04 12.39 14.77
C THR A 80 13.86 11.68 13.69
N PRO A 81 15.18 11.84 13.60
CA PRO A 81 16.01 11.10 12.65
C PRO A 81 15.81 9.59 12.78
N SER A 82 15.78 8.90 11.64
CA SER A 82 15.58 7.45 11.61
C SER A 82 16.22 6.81 10.38
N ASP A 83 17.05 5.80 10.60
CA ASP A 83 17.72 5.02 9.56
C ASP A 83 16.76 4.01 8.87
N GLY A 84 15.50 3.93 9.31
CA GLY A 84 14.50 3.03 8.74
C GLY A 84 13.76 2.20 9.78
N LEU A 85 13.23 1.05 9.35
CA LEU A 85 12.41 0.17 10.21
C LEU A 85 12.60 -1.31 9.90
N ARG A 86 12.22 -2.13 10.86
CA ARG A 86 12.04 -3.58 10.69
C ARG A 86 10.69 -4.01 11.23
N LEU A 87 9.99 -4.85 10.47
CA LEU A 87 8.68 -5.37 10.82
C LEU A 87 8.67 -6.89 10.66
N SER A 88 7.90 -7.57 11.52
CA SER A 88 7.49 -8.96 11.29
C SER A 88 6.05 -8.95 10.77
N MET A 89 5.85 -9.43 9.55
CA MET A 89 4.57 -9.48 8.87
C MET A 89 4.15 -10.95 8.71
N ASP A 90 3.41 -11.48 9.70
CA ASP A 90 2.97 -12.89 9.73
C ASP A 90 4.12 -13.91 9.49
N GLY A 91 5.26 -13.69 10.14
CA GLY A 91 6.45 -14.54 10.04
C GLY A 91 7.44 -14.13 8.95
N VAL A 92 7.09 -13.20 8.08
CA VAL A 92 8.01 -12.61 7.10
C VAL A 92 8.67 -11.38 7.68
N GLN A 93 10.00 -11.37 7.71
CA GLN A 93 10.76 -10.18 8.12
C GLN A 93 10.86 -9.21 6.95
N VAL A 94 10.42 -7.98 7.17
CA VAL A 94 10.51 -6.87 6.20
C VAL A 94 11.33 -5.75 6.84
N SER A 95 12.26 -5.18 6.09
CA SER A 95 12.94 -3.96 6.52
C SER A 95 13.01 -2.92 5.40
N TRP A 96 13.03 -1.68 5.82
CA TRP A 96 13.22 -0.51 4.99
C TRP A 96 14.37 0.31 5.59
N MET A 97 15.41 0.54 4.82
CA MET A 97 16.61 1.25 5.26
C MET A 97 16.76 2.53 4.46
N TRP A 98 16.96 3.64 5.16
CA TRP A 98 17.17 4.94 4.52
C TRP A 98 18.50 4.96 3.76
N ASP A 99 18.44 5.35 2.53
CA ASP A 99 19.59 5.62 1.67
C ASP A 99 19.65 7.11 1.36
N THR A 100 20.65 7.79 1.92
CA THR A 100 20.83 9.24 1.78
C THR A 100 21.14 9.63 0.33
N ALA A 101 21.86 8.78 -0.39
CA ALA A 101 22.26 9.09 -1.77
C ALA A 101 21.07 9.18 -2.71
N SER A 102 20.10 8.25 -2.60
CA SER A 102 18.86 8.26 -3.38
C SER A 102 17.72 9.02 -2.70
N SER A 103 17.91 9.46 -1.44
CA SER A 103 16.87 10.03 -0.59
C SER A 103 15.60 9.17 -0.59
N SER A 104 15.77 7.87 -0.35
CA SER A 104 14.69 6.87 -0.40
C SER A 104 14.91 5.77 0.62
N TYR A 105 13.84 5.10 1.01
CA TYR A 105 13.90 3.88 1.80
C TYR A 105 14.00 2.67 0.87
N MET A 106 15.05 1.87 1.03
CA MET A 106 15.32 0.66 0.26
C MET A 106 14.69 -0.54 0.97
N ARG A 107 13.99 -1.42 0.22
CA ARG A 107 13.27 -2.56 0.79
C ARG A 107 14.08 -3.84 0.81
N TRP A 108 13.95 -4.60 1.92
CA TRP A 108 14.52 -5.93 2.12
C TRP A 108 13.41 -6.91 2.54
N SER A 109 13.57 -8.17 2.13
CA SER A 109 12.72 -9.28 2.54
C SER A 109 13.63 -10.34 3.18
N GLY A 110 13.55 -10.48 4.49
CA GLY A 110 14.54 -11.24 5.25
C GLY A 110 15.94 -10.64 5.11
N LYS A 111 16.87 -11.43 4.58
CA LYS A 111 18.28 -11.03 4.33
C LYS A 111 18.50 -10.45 2.93
N ASP A 112 17.54 -10.62 2.04
CA ASP A 112 17.71 -10.34 0.61
C ASP A 112 17.12 -8.98 0.26
N LYS A 113 17.76 -8.29 -0.67
CA LYS A 113 17.18 -7.10 -1.32
C LYS A 113 15.89 -7.49 -2.02
N HIS A 114 14.84 -6.74 -1.79
CA HIS A 114 13.63 -6.91 -2.58
C HIS A 114 13.84 -6.27 -3.95
N LEU A 115 14.01 -7.10 -4.96
CA LEU A 115 14.25 -6.65 -6.34
C LEU A 115 12.98 -6.72 -7.17
N ASP A 116 12.83 -5.77 -8.07
CA ASP A 116 11.85 -5.81 -9.15
C ASP A 116 12.35 -6.74 -10.28
N ALA A 117 11.53 -6.92 -11.32
CA ALA A 117 11.83 -7.80 -12.46
C ALA A 117 13.08 -7.38 -13.25
N ASP A 118 13.38 -6.10 -13.30
CA ASP A 118 14.58 -5.52 -13.90
C ASP A 118 15.81 -5.55 -12.98
N LYS A 119 15.69 -6.20 -11.80
CA LYS A 119 16.71 -6.26 -10.74
C LYS A 119 16.98 -4.94 -10.02
N THR A 120 16.19 -3.92 -10.24
CA THR A 120 16.22 -2.69 -9.43
C THR A 120 15.68 -2.97 -8.04
N GLN A 121 16.34 -2.49 -7.00
CA GLN A 121 15.83 -2.65 -5.63
C GLN A 121 14.59 -1.78 -5.42
N VAL A 122 13.53 -2.38 -4.87
CA VAL A 122 12.31 -1.67 -4.51
C VAL A 122 12.62 -0.58 -3.49
N ALA A 123 12.18 0.64 -3.80
CA ALA A 123 12.42 1.83 -3.00
C ALA A 123 11.16 2.70 -2.89
N ALA A 124 11.06 3.48 -1.83
CA ALA A 124 9.99 4.45 -1.65
C ALA A 124 10.48 5.71 -0.93
N LYS A 125 9.87 6.85 -1.27
CA LYS A 125 10.13 8.14 -0.60
C LYS A 125 9.53 8.19 0.80
N ASN A 126 8.42 7.48 1.00
CA ASN A 126 7.72 7.41 2.27
C ASN A 126 7.33 5.98 2.59
N ILE A 127 7.41 5.61 3.86
CA ILE A 127 6.81 4.38 4.38
C ILE A 127 5.80 4.78 5.45
N VAL A 128 4.56 4.38 5.25
CA VAL A 128 3.50 4.58 6.24
C VAL A 128 3.14 3.23 6.84
N VAL A 129 3.47 3.04 8.11
CA VAL A 129 3.10 1.84 8.87
C VAL A 129 1.80 2.17 9.60
N MET A 130 0.72 1.50 9.25
CA MET A 130 -0.56 1.64 9.92
C MET A 130 -0.88 0.35 10.67
N TYR A 131 -0.83 0.39 11.99
CA TYR A 131 -1.17 -0.76 12.83
C TYR A 131 -2.67 -1.02 12.77
N MET A 132 -3.05 -2.22 12.32
CA MET A 132 -4.43 -2.59 12.03
C MET A 132 -4.90 -3.74 12.92
N VAL A 133 -6.13 -3.64 13.37
CA VAL A 133 -6.87 -4.80 13.89
C VAL A 133 -7.32 -5.63 12.70
N TYR A 134 -7.17 -6.95 12.80
CA TYR A 134 -7.66 -7.90 11.80
C TYR A 134 -8.77 -8.75 12.40
N LYS A 135 -9.84 -8.91 11.66
CA LYS A 135 -10.96 -9.81 11.96
C LYS A 135 -11.13 -10.82 10.84
N ALA A 136 -11.92 -11.86 11.11
CA ALA A 136 -12.38 -12.72 10.03
C ALA A 136 -13.30 -11.92 9.10
N SER A 137 -13.13 -12.09 7.78
CA SER A 137 -14.00 -11.44 6.81
C SER A 137 -15.42 -12.01 6.88
N GLU A 138 -16.44 -11.16 6.77
CA GLU A 138 -17.82 -11.59 6.66
C GLU A 138 -18.07 -12.49 5.43
N ALA A 139 -17.29 -12.28 4.37
CA ALA A 139 -17.39 -13.09 3.15
C ALA A 139 -16.83 -14.51 3.36
N ASP A 140 -15.75 -14.67 4.12
CA ASP A 140 -15.18 -15.97 4.50
C ASP A 140 -14.35 -15.84 5.79
N VAL A 141 -14.78 -16.51 6.84
CA VAL A 141 -14.13 -16.51 8.17
C VAL A 141 -12.65 -16.91 8.16
N ARG A 142 -12.19 -17.60 7.12
CA ARG A 142 -10.78 -17.98 6.95
C ARG A 142 -9.93 -16.89 6.31
N SER A 143 -10.54 -15.82 5.81
CA SER A 143 -9.83 -14.71 5.18
C SER A 143 -9.69 -13.57 6.18
N PRO A 144 -8.46 -13.14 6.52
CA PRO A 144 -8.28 -12.00 7.41
C PRO A 144 -8.65 -10.70 6.69
N GLU A 145 -9.33 -9.82 7.41
CA GLU A 145 -9.75 -8.50 6.92
C GLU A 145 -9.23 -7.40 7.84
N ALA A 146 -8.40 -6.50 7.28
CA ALA A 146 -7.90 -5.33 7.98
C ALA A 146 -9.05 -4.35 8.24
N GLN A 147 -9.25 -3.97 9.49
CA GLN A 147 -10.29 -3.02 9.90
C GLN A 147 -9.78 -1.60 9.61
N SER A 148 -9.93 -1.15 8.37
CA SER A 148 -9.39 0.10 7.87
C SER A 148 -10.35 1.30 7.96
N VAL A 149 -11.45 1.16 8.66
CA VAL A 149 -12.36 2.24 9.09
C VAL A 149 -12.22 2.39 10.59
N GLY A 150 -12.04 3.61 11.07
CA GLY A 150 -11.71 3.93 12.44
C GLY A 150 -10.38 4.65 12.55
N GLU A 151 -9.63 4.36 13.58
CA GLU A 151 -8.32 4.97 13.85
C GLU A 151 -7.34 3.96 14.44
N GLY A 152 -6.06 4.30 14.41
CA GLY A 152 -5.01 3.48 15.00
C GLY A 152 -3.65 4.19 14.98
N ASP A 153 -2.64 3.52 15.52
CA ASP A 153 -1.28 4.05 15.52
C ASP A 153 -0.69 4.05 14.11
N ALA A 154 0.01 5.13 13.78
CA ALA A 154 0.76 5.26 12.54
C ALA A 154 2.21 5.67 12.81
N TRP A 155 3.14 5.02 12.13
CA TRP A 155 4.53 5.45 12.07
C TRP A 155 4.82 5.87 10.64
N ILE A 156 5.21 7.13 10.46
CA ILE A 156 5.39 7.76 9.17
C ILE A 156 6.88 8.02 8.97
N TYR A 157 7.51 7.27 8.08
CA TYR A 157 8.89 7.44 7.70
C TYR A 157 8.94 8.25 6.41
N SER A 158 9.62 9.39 6.44
CA SER A 158 9.72 10.33 5.33
C SER A 158 11.00 11.14 5.45
N ASN A 159 11.77 11.27 4.38
CA ASN A 159 12.98 12.06 4.32
C ASN A 159 13.99 11.77 5.46
N GLY A 160 14.29 10.47 5.72
CA GLY A 160 15.23 10.06 6.77
C GLY A 160 14.76 10.31 8.20
N SER A 161 13.47 10.53 8.40
CA SER A 161 12.89 10.84 9.71
C SER A 161 11.64 10.01 9.98
N LEU A 162 11.33 9.83 11.25
CA LEU A 162 10.15 9.16 11.77
C LEU A 162 9.25 10.17 12.48
N VAL A 163 7.96 10.17 12.12
CA VAL A 163 6.89 10.80 12.89
C VAL A 163 5.99 9.69 13.43
N LYS A 164 5.85 9.61 14.75
CA LYS A 164 4.86 8.73 15.40
C LYS A 164 3.57 9.50 15.61
N GLY A 165 2.44 8.86 15.30
CA GLY A 165 1.14 9.50 15.37
C GLY A 165 0.00 8.54 15.15
N LYS A 166 -1.05 9.01 14.50
CA LYS A 166 -2.29 8.26 14.26
C LYS A 166 -2.67 8.29 12.78
N TRP A 167 -3.32 7.23 12.35
CA TRP A 167 -4.14 7.23 11.15
C TRP A 167 -5.61 7.25 11.54
N ALA A 168 -6.46 7.87 10.72
CA ALA A 168 -7.91 7.79 10.87
C ALA A 168 -8.59 7.75 9.50
N ARG A 169 -9.74 7.08 9.44
CA ARG A 169 -10.63 7.05 8.28
C ARG A 169 -12.06 6.81 8.77
N ALA A 170 -12.96 7.76 8.57
CA ALA A 170 -14.33 7.68 9.08
C ALA A 170 -15.21 6.71 8.28
N LEU A 171 -15.11 6.71 6.95
CA LEU A 171 -15.88 5.85 6.06
C LEU A 171 -14.95 5.12 5.08
N ALA A 172 -15.36 3.97 4.57
CA ALA A 172 -14.61 3.20 3.57
C ALA A 172 -14.35 3.96 2.25
N THR A 173 -15.14 4.99 1.97
CA THR A 173 -15.00 5.89 0.81
C THR A 173 -14.06 7.06 1.05
N ASP A 174 -13.70 7.32 2.31
CA ASP A 174 -12.85 8.46 2.66
C ASP A 174 -11.37 8.14 2.42
N VAL A 175 -10.57 9.19 2.33
CA VAL A 175 -9.12 9.10 2.35
C VAL A 175 -8.60 8.95 3.79
N PHE A 176 -7.40 8.41 3.94
CA PHE A 176 -6.75 8.36 5.25
C PHE A 176 -6.25 9.74 5.66
N THR A 177 -6.43 10.07 6.94
CA THR A 177 -5.75 11.19 7.59
C THR A 177 -4.59 10.66 8.43
N LEU A 178 -3.49 11.41 8.43
CA LEU A 178 -2.32 11.14 9.26
C LEU A 178 -2.08 12.36 10.15
N THR A 179 -1.95 12.12 11.44
CA THR A 179 -1.62 13.17 12.42
C THR A 179 -0.42 12.76 13.25
N ASP A 180 0.32 13.71 13.77
CA ASP A 180 1.39 13.45 14.75
C ASP A 180 0.82 13.28 16.17
N SER A 181 1.70 13.11 17.16
CA SER A 181 1.32 12.94 18.56
C SER A 181 0.63 14.15 19.18
N ALA A 182 0.75 15.34 18.58
CA ALA A 182 0.07 16.56 18.98
C ALA A 182 -1.26 16.77 18.23
N GLY A 183 -1.63 15.86 17.32
CA GLY A 183 -2.82 15.96 16.49
C GLY A 183 -2.65 16.84 15.25
N ALA A 184 -1.43 17.34 14.97
CA ALA A 184 -1.17 18.13 13.78
C ALA A 184 -1.11 17.25 12.53
N PRO A 185 -1.67 17.69 11.37
CA PRO A 185 -1.63 16.92 10.14
C PRO A 185 -0.21 16.66 9.66
N VAL A 186 0.08 15.41 9.28
CA VAL A 186 1.36 15.01 8.71
C VAL A 186 1.25 14.93 7.19
N LYS A 187 2.08 15.72 6.50
CA LYS A 187 2.24 15.69 5.04
C LYS A 187 3.47 14.86 4.66
N LEU A 188 3.37 14.06 3.62
CA LEU A 188 4.44 13.21 3.11
C LEU A 188 5.39 13.97 2.18
N THR A 189 6.59 13.46 1.97
CA THR A 189 7.49 13.93 0.90
C THR A 189 6.88 13.59 -0.47
N PRO A 190 6.90 14.48 -1.46
CA PRO A 190 6.49 14.14 -2.82
C PRO A 190 7.22 12.91 -3.36
N GLY A 191 6.47 11.98 -3.96
CA GLY A 191 6.99 10.74 -4.50
C GLY A 191 6.14 9.54 -4.11
N ASN A 192 6.66 8.33 -4.38
CA ASN A 192 5.94 7.11 -4.08
C ASN A 192 5.90 6.82 -2.57
N THR A 193 4.79 6.27 -2.14
CA THR A 193 4.54 5.88 -0.75
C THR A 193 4.25 4.39 -0.69
N TRP A 194 4.94 3.69 0.19
CA TRP A 194 4.63 2.30 0.52
C TRP A 194 3.87 2.24 1.84
N ILE A 195 2.84 1.41 1.90
CA ILE A 195 2.02 1.23 3.10
C ILE A 195 2.25 -0.18 3.63
N GLU A 196 2.63 -0.29 4.90
CA GLU A 196 2.69 -1.55 5.62
C GLU A 196 1.53 -1.61 6.63
N LEU A 197 0.82 -2.74 6.66
CA LEU A 197 -0.35 -2.95 7.51
C LEU A 197 -0.08 -4.10 8.51
N PRO A 198 0.82 -3.93 9.47
CA PRO A 198 1.08 -4.96 10.46
C PRO A 198 -0.14 -5.15 11.37
N ARG A 199 -0.29 -6.38 11.89
CA ARG A 199 -1.32 -6.68 12.89
C ARG A 199 -0.96 -6.04 14.22
N LEU A 200 -1.95 -5.43 14.87
CA LEU A 200 -1.77 -4.78 16.17
C LEU A 200 -1.35 -5.76 17.28
N ASN A 201 -1.77 -7.02 17.20
CA ASN A 201 -1.66 -8.02 18.28
C ASN A 201 -0.77 -9.20 17.92
N LYS A 202 0.36 -8.97 17.25
CA LYS A 202 1.37 -10.01 17.01
C LYS A 202 2.77 -9.54 17.35
#